data_f331d951beb3a68eec795acd8a1afa20
#
_entry.id   f331d951beb3a68eec795acd8a1afa20
#
_cell.length_a   1.000
_cell.length_b   1.000
_cell.length_c   1.000
_cell.angle_alpha   90.00
_cell.angle_beta   90.00
_cell.angle_gamma   90.00
#
_symmetry.space_group_name_H-M   'P 1'
#
loop_
_entity.id
_entity.type
_entity.pdbx_description
1 polymer ?
#
loop_
_entity_poly.entity_id
_entity_poly.type
_entity_poly.pdbx_seq_one_letter_code
_entity_poly.pdbx_strand_id
1 'polypeptide(L)'
;MIDRYLEALEQYEMEIISVRKGRGAWICETDQGLKLLREYRGTVRRLEIEDQILGMIDTRTSLRTDRYERNREGGLLTMAGDGTRYILKEWFSDRECNIRDSYEVRQSIARLAMLHAQLARIPFQEEWRMGSVCREQAGPEMNRHIREMQKARSFIRRKRGKTEFELCVIGNYNGFYEQAKEAADEMMRLWGRNRAAAGQHIAEEDGQLMAAELSAESVSGLSLCHGDLDQHHVLMGRGYTAIVEYNR
;
A
#
# COMPACT_ATOMS: atom_id res chain seq x y z
N MET A 1 25.71 -20.81 -13.20
CA MET A 1 24.84 -19.64 -13.42
C MET A 1 24.35 -19.26 -12.03
N ILE A 2 24.87 -18.15 -11.48
CA ILE A 2 24.47 -17.68 -10.15
C ILE A 2 23.02 -17.20 -10.28
N ASP A 3 22.16 -17.57 -9.35
CA ASP A 3 20.79 -17.09 -9.38
C ASP A 3 20.77 -15.58 -9.09
N ARG A 4 20.03 -14.81 -9.89
CA ARG A 4 19.97 -13.32 -9.85
C ARG A 4 19.75 -12.75 -8.47
N TYR A 5 18.92 -13.42 -7.65
CA TYR A 5 18.64 -12.99 -6.30
C TYR A 5 19.86 -13.14 -5.38
N LEU A 6 20.76 -14.09 -5.64
CA LEU A 6 22.02 -14.24 -4.90
C LEU A 6 22.98 -13.09 -5.21
N GLU A 7 23.10 -12.70 -6.47
CA GLU A 7 23.90 -11.53 -6.87
C GLU A 7 23.42 -10.24 -6.18
N ALA A 8 22.10 -10.10 -5.99
CA ALA A 8 21.54 -8.98 -5.26
C ALA A 8 21.85 -9.08 -3.75
N LEU A 9 21.74 -10.26 -3.14
CA LEU A 9 22.03 -10.47 -1.71
C LEU A 9 23.50 -10.25 -1.36
N GLU A 10 24.44 -10.58 -2.24
CA GLU A 10 25.88 -10.34 -2.06
C GLU A 10 26.23 -8.84 -1.88
N GLN A 11 25.34 -7.94 -2.27
CA GLN A 11 25.54 -6.49 -2.11
C GLN A 11 25.20 -5.98 -0.70
N TYR A 12 24.72 -6.82 0.20
CA TYR A 12 24.41 -6.45 1.58
C TYR A 12 25.48 -6.95 2.57
N GLU A 13 25.63 -6.24 3.68
CA GLU A 13 26.53 -6.62 4.79
C GLU A 13 25.82 -7.54 5.78
N MET A 14 25.55 -8.79 5.36
CA MET A 14 24.94 -9.80 6.22
C MET A 14 25.35 -11.20 5.76
N GLU A 15 25.34 -12.16 6.67
CA GLU A 15 25.53 -13.57 6.35
C GLU A 15 24.17 -14.21 6.03
N ILE A 16 24.05 -14.80 4.84
CA ILE A 16 22.85 -15.51 4.40
C ILE A 16 22.92 -16.95 4.84
N ILE A 17 22.04 -17.36 5.74
CA ILE A 17 21.96 -18.71 6.28
C ILE A 17 21.10 -19.60 5.38
N SER A 18 19.93 -19.13 5.01
CA SER A 18 19.02 -19.86 4.11
C SER A 18 18.14 -18.90 3.30
N VAL A 19 17.68 -19.37 2.13
CA VAL A 19 16.76 -18.62 1.27
C VAL A 19 15.64 -19.54 0.80
N ARG A 20 14.40 -19.07 0.91
CA ARG A 20 13.22 -19.77 0.40
C ARG A 20 12.26 -18.83 -0.33
N LYS A 21 11.56 -19.34 -1.33
CA LYS A 21 10.48 -18.57 -2.00
C LYS A 21 9.26 -18.47 -1.11
N GLY A 22 8.65 -17.29 -1.06
CA GLY A 22 7.40 -17.06 -0.36
C GLY A 22 6.85 -15.66 -0.70
N ARG A 23 5.54 -15.52 -0.77
CA ARG A 23 4.85 -14.24 -0.99
C ARG A 23 5.27 -13.51 -2.28
N GLY A 24 5.62 -14.25 -3.33
CA GLY A 24 6.12 -13.67 -4.58
C GLY A 24 7.51 -13.02 -4.48
N ALA A 25 8.29 -13.40 -3.47
CA ALA A 25 9.60 -12.86 -3.14
C ALA A 25 10.52 -13.97 -2.61
N TRP A 26 11.70 -13.63 -2.11
CA TRP A 26 12.62 -14.53 -1.41
C TRP A 26 12.70 -14.12 0.07
N ILE A 27 12.37 -15.04 0.95
CA ILE A 27 12.53 -14.88 2.39
C ILE A 27 13.89 -15.43 2.75
N CYS A 28 14.75 -14.56 3.29
CA CYS A 28 16.15 -14.85 3.63
C CYS A 28 16.29 -14.90 5.15
N GLU A 29 16.82 -15.99 5.66
CA GLU A 29 17.30 -16.09 7.04
C GLU A 29 18.74 -15.62 7.07
N THR A 30 19.06 -14.67 7.94
CA THR A 30 20.37 -14.04 8.03
C THR A 30 20.83 -13.97 9.49
N ASP A 31 22.11 -13.68 9.71
CA ASP A 31 22.67 -13.35 11.03
C ASP A 31 22.00 -12.13 11.70
N GLN A 32 21.34 -11.28 10.91
CA GLN A 32 20.60 -10.09 11.36
C GLN A 32 19.08 -10.30 11.38
N GLY A 33 18.60 -11.55 11.38
CA GLY A 33 17.19 -11.92 11.39
C GLY A 33 16.61 -12.16 9.99
N LEU A 34 15.28 -12.23 9.91
CA LEU A 34 14.60 -12.49 8.65
C LEU A 34 14.56 -11.23 7.78
N LYS A 35 14.78 -11.43 6.50
CA LYS A 35 14.70 -10.39 5.47
C LYS A 35 13.83 -10.86 4.30
N LEU A 36 13.23 -9.92 3.58
CA LEU A 36 12.46 -10.17 2.36
C LEU A 36 13.14 -9.46 1.19
N LEU A 37 13.68 -10.24 0.26
CA LEU A 37 14.20 -9.73 -1.02
C LEU A 37 13.12 -9.81 -2.08
N ARG A 38 12.82 -8.69 -2.72
CA ARG A 38 11.78 -8.59 -3.76
C ARG A 38 12.27 -7.84 -4.98
N GLU A 39 11.83 -8.27 -6.17
CA GLU A 39 11.98 -7.46 -7.38
C GLU A 39 11.24 -6.13 -7.23
N TYR A 40 11.87 -5.05 -7.65
CA TYR A 40 11.31 -3.71 -7.58
C TYR A 40 11.17 -3.07 -8.96
N ARG A 41 9.97 -2.65 -9.30
CA ARG A 41 9.63 -2.04 -10.60
C ARG A 41 9.22 -0.58 -10.49
N GLY A 42 9.19 -0.04 -9.29
CA GLY A 42 8.86 1.35 -9.03
C GLY A 42 10.02 2.32 -9.32
N THR A 43 9.81 3.59 -9.01
CA THR A 43 10.83 4.64 -9.12
C THR A 43 11.67 4.70 -7.85
N VAL A 44 12.95 5.06 -7.98
CA VAL A 44 13.85 5.26 -6.83
C VAL A 44 13.29 6.31 -5.88
N ARG A 45 12.76 7.40 -6.42
CA ARG A 45 12.18 8.48 -5.62
C ARG A 45 11.04 7.99 -4.71
N ARG A 46 10.14 7.14 -5.23
CA ARG A 46 9.05 6.57 -4.43
C ARG A 46 9.60 5.70 -3.29
N LEU A 47 10.64 4.93 -3.58
CA LEU A 47 11.33 4.09 -2.61
C LEU A 47 11.95 4.94 -1.47
N GLU A 48 12.61 6.04 -1.82
CA GLU A 48 13.21 6.97 -0.86
C GLU A 48 12.14 7.64 0.02
N ILE A 49 11.02 8.04 -0.55
CA ILE A 49 9.89 8.61 0.21
C ILE A 49 9.32 7.58 1.18
N GLU A 50 9.11 6.35 0.74
CA GLU A 50 8.60 5.27 1.59
C GLU A 50 9.57 4.94 2.73
N ASP A 51 10.88 4.88 2.46
CA ASP A 51 11.91 4.67 3.47
C ASP A 51 11.90 5.79 4.53
N GLN A 52 11.80 7.04 4.11
CA GLN A 52 11.69 8.19 5.01
C GLN A 52 10.45 8.09 5.90
N ILE A 53 9.28 7.79 5.32
CA ILE A 53 8.02 7.65 6.06
C ILE A 53 8.11 6.50 7.07
N LEU A 54 8.56 5.31 6.65
CA LEU A 54 8.71 4.16 7.52
C LEU A 54 9.72 4.40 8.64
N GLY A 55 10.77 5.19 8.38
CA GLY A 55 11.75 5.63 9.38
C GLY A 55 11.15 6.48 10.50
N MET A 56 10.07 7.23 10.22
CA MET A 56 9.38 8.08 11.20
C MET A 56 8.37 7.32 12.08
N ILE A 57 8.01 6.08 11.71
CA ILE A 57 7.06 5.28 12.48
C ILE A 57 7.75 4.70 13.72
N ASP A 58 7.16 4.90 14.90
CA ASP A 58 7.63 4.28 16.14
C ASP A 58 7.24 2.80 16.20
N THR A 59 8.24 1.94 16.05
CA THR A 59 8.11 0.48 16.11
C THR A 59 8.52 -0.12 17.47
N ARG A 60 8.83 0.70 18.48
CA ARG A 60 9.18 0.24 19.85
C ARG A 60 7.95 -0.26 20.62
N THR A 61 6.75 -0.01 20.11
CA THR A 61 5.46 -0.46 20.65
C THR A 61 5.12 -1.87 20.14
N SER A 62 3.85 -2.23 20.22
CA SER A 62 3.32 -3.48 19.66
C SER A 62 3.01 -3.41 18.14
N LEU A 63 3.31 -2.30 17.48
CA LEU A 63 3.29 -2.16 16.02
C LEU A 63 4.70 -2.41 15.46
N ARG A 64 4.77 -3.13 14.35
CA ARG A 64 6.00 -3.31 13.54
C ARG A 64 5.71 -2.96 12.08
N THR A 65 6.75 -2.55 11.36
CA THR A 65 6.72 -2.28 9.91
C THR A 65 7.95 -2.89 9.25
N ASP A 66 7.84 -3.25 8.00
CA ASP A 66 8.93 -3.81 7.20
C ASP A 66 9.83 -2.69 6.67
N ARG A 67 10.83 -2.29 7.44
CA ARG A 67 11.80 -1.27 7.05
C ARG A 67 12.73 -1.75 5.97
N TYR A 68 13.26 -0.83 5.17
CA TYR A 68 14.25 -1.13 4.14
C TYR A 68 15.64 -1.36 4.75
N GLU A 69 16.38 -2.28 4.14
CA GLU A 69 17.81 -2.47 4.38
C GLU A 69 18.61 -1.75 3.30
N ARG A 70 19.71 -1.12 3.72
CA ARG A 70 20.63 -0.48 2.78
C ARG A 70 21.73 -1.44 2.36
N ASN A 71 22.10 -1.40 1.09
CA ASN A 71 23.25 -2.16 0.59
C ASN A 71 24.57 -1.54 1.06
N ARG A 72 25.69 -2.17 0.74
CA ARG A 72 27.06 -1.72 1.12
C ARG A 72 27.40 -0.31 0.62
N GLU A 73 26.75 0.15 -0.44
CA GLU A 73 26.93 1.51 -0.97
C GLU A 73 25.96 2.53 -0.33
N GLY A 74 25.13 2.09 0.63
CA GLY A 74 24.13 2.92 1.29
C GLY A 74 22.84 3.10 0.50
N GLY A 75 22.70 2.43 -0.65
CA GLY A 75 21.52 2.49 -1.52
C GLY A 75 20.39 1.58 -1.00
N LEU A 76 19.14 1.95 -1.32
CA LEU A 76 17.94 1.13 -1.05
C LEU A 76 17.67 0.11 -2.15
N LEU A 77 18.26 0.29 -3.33
CA LEU A 77 18.07 -0.52 -4.51
C LEU A 77 19.35 -1.25 -4.85
N THR A 78 19.25 -2.55 -5.11
CA THR A 78 20.33 -3.35 -5.70
C THR A 78 19.97 -3.77 -7.09
N MET A 79 20.97 -4.00 -7.93
CA MET A 79 20.81 -4.44 -9.31
C MET A 79 21.63 -5.69 -9.56
N ALA A 80 21.01 -6.74 -10.08
CA ALA A 80 21.69 -7.91 -10.56
C ALA A 80 22.33 -7.64 -11.94
N GLY A 81 23.26 -8.50 -12.35
CA GLY A 81 24.02 -8.33 -13.60
C GLY A 81 23.17 -8.26 -14.88
N ASP A 82 21.94 -8.77 -14.86
CA ASP A 82 20.98 -8.67 -15.97
C ASP A 82 20.11 -7.40 -15.94
N GLY A 83 20.33 -6.50 -14.98
CA GLY A 83 19.56 -5.28 -14.80
C GLY A 83 18.29 -5.43 -13.96
N THR A 84 17.98 -6.62 -13.42
CA THR A 84 16.86 -6.82 -12.50
C THR A 84 17.12 -6.08 -11.20
N ARG A 85 16.16 -5.26 -10.77
CA ARG A 85 16.27 -4.44 -9.56
C ARG A 85 15.61 -5.12 -8.39
N TYR A 86 16.24 -5.04 -7.23
CA TYR A 86 15.78 -5.64 -5.98
C TYR A 86 15.80 -4.63 -4.85
N ILE A 87 14.91 -4.85 -3.87
CA ILE A 87 14.89 -4.21 -2.56
C ILE A 87 14.95 -5.28 -1.49
N LEU A 88 15.59 -4.99 -0.37
CA LEU A 88 15.62 -5.83 0.80
C LEU A 88 14.92 -5.11 1.96
N LYS A 89 14.05 -5.83 2.67
CA LYS A 89 13.30 -5.31 3.82
C LYS A 89 13.45 -6.21 5.03
N GLU A 90 13.32 -5.68 6.23
CA GLU A 90 13.06 -6.47 7.43
C GLU A 90 11.83 -7.36 7.22
N TRP A 91 11.87 -8.56 7.77
CA TRP A 91 10.74 -9.47 7.67
C TRP A 91 10.42 -10.16 8.99
N PHE A 92 9.26 -10.79 9.03
CA PHE A 92 8.70 -11.43 10.21
C PHE A 92 8.33 -12.88 9.91
N SER A 93 8.58 -13.80 10.87
CA SER A 93 8.27 -15.24 10.72
C SER A 93 6.81 -15.57 10.99
N ASP A 94 6.02 -14.56 11.35
CA ASP A 94 4.70 -14.73 11.87
C ASP A 94 3.66 -15.00 10.78
N ARG A 95 2.55 -15.59 11.18
CA ARG A 95 1.45 -15.90 10.29
C ARG A 95 0.58 -14.69 9.99
N GLU A 96 -0.12 -14.73 8.88
CA GLU A 96 -1.11 -13.74 8.50
C GLU A 96 -2.30 -13.71 9.47
N CYS A 97 -2.97 -12.56 9.55
CA CYS A 97 -4.19 -12.39 10.34
C CYS A 97 -5.28 -13.36 9.89
N ASN A 98 -5.84 -14.10 10.84
CA ASN A 98 -6.99 -14.95 10.58
C ASN A 98 -8.29 -14.11 10.65
N ILE A 99 -8.86 -13.81 9.50
CA ILE A 99 -10.10 -13.01 9.39
C ILE A 99 -11.33 -13.68 10.03
N ARG A 100 -11.26 -14.99 10.35
CA ARG A 100 -12.33 -15.70 11.07
C ARG A 100 -12.20 -15.58 12.59
N ASP A 101 -11.07 -15.09 13.07
CA ASP A 101 -10.84 -14.82 14.49
C ASP A 101 -11.14 -13.34 14.80
N SER A 102 -12.25 -13.09 15.47
CA SER A 102 -12.68 -11.73 15.81
C SER A 102 -11.70 -10.99 16.73
N TYR A 103 -10.89 -11.71 17.51
CA TYR A 103 -9.85 -11.11 18.35
C TYR A 103 -8.70 -10.58 17.48
N GLU A 104 -8.21 -11.38 16.53
CA GLU A 104 -7.14 -10.95 15.63
C GLU A 104 -7.57 -9.80 14.73
N VAL A 105 -8.80 -9.83 14.22
CA VAL A 105 -9.36 -8.72 13.43
C VAL A 105 -9.37 -7.43 14.26
N ARG A 106 -9.84 -7.48 15.52
CA ARG A 106 -9.82 -6.29 16.40
C ARG A 106 -8.39 -5.81 16.68
N GLN A 107 -7.45 -6.73 16.92
CA GLN A 107 -6.04 -6.36 17.11
C GLN A 107 -5.46 -5.69 15.85
N SER A 108 -5.74 -6.21 14.67
CA SER A 108 -5.31 -5.64 13.40
C SER A 108 -5.84 -4.23 13.19
N ILE A 109 -7.14 -4.02 13.45
CA ILE A 109 -7.77 -2.69 13.37
C ILE A 109 -7.15 -1.72 14.39
N ALA A 110 -6.90 -2.18 15.62
CA ALA A 110 -6.27 -1.34 16.63
C ALA A 110 -4.85 -0.92 16.22
N ARG A 111 -4.07 -1.82 15.61
CA ARG A 111 -2.73 -1.49 15.09
C ARG A 111 -2.79 -0.59 13.85
N LEU A 112 -3.77 -0.79 12.98
CA LEU A 112 -4.01 0.12 11.86
C LEU A 112 -4.35 1.54 12.37
N ALA A 113 -5.19 1.66 13.40
CA ALA A 113 -5.49 2.95 14.01
C ALA A 113 -4.24 3.62 14.62
N MET A 114 -3.36 2.82 15.27
CA MET A 114 -2.07 3.32 15.76
C MET A 114 -1.17 3.80 14.62
N LEU A 115 -1.10 3.05 13.53
CA LEU A 115 -0.36 3.43 12.33
C LEU A 115 -0.89 4.74 11.75
N HIS A 116 -2.20 4.85 11.54
CA HIS A 116 -2.83 6.07 11.01
C HIS A 116 -2.60 7.28 11.92
N ALA A 117 -2.66 7.10 13.25
CA ALA A 117 -2.38 8.17 14.20
C ALA A 117 -0.92 8.67 14.13
N GLN A 118 0.04 7.79 13.78
CA GLN A 118 1.42 8.18 13.54
C GLN A 118 1.58 8.85 12.18
N LEU A 119 1.04 8.25 11.12
CA LEU A 119 1.10 8.77 9.76
C LEU A 119 0.47 10.17 9.65
N ALA A 120 -0.63 10.43 10.36
CA ALA A 120 -1.29 11.73 10.40
C ALA A 120 -0.43 12.86 11.04
N ARG A 121 0.62 12.50 11.79
CA ARG A 121 1.56 13.45 12.40
C ARG A 121 2.79 13.74 11.53
N ILE A 122 2.99 12.95 10.47
CA ILE A 122 4.10 13.16 9.55
C ILE A 122 3.73 14.32 8.62
N PRO A 123 4.47 15.46 8.69
CA PRO A 123 4.19 16.56 7.81
C PRO A 123 4.54 16.18 6.37
N PHE A 124 3.72 16.61 5.44
CA PHE A 124 4.02 16.48 4.02
C PHE A 124 5.25 17.34 3.69
N GLN A 125 6.20 16.76 2.98
CA GLN A 125 7.41 17.47 2.55
C GLN A 125 7.27 17.89 1.09
N GLU A 126 7.63 19.12 0.77
CA GLU A 126 7.52 19.67 -0.60
C GLU A 126 8.27 18.83 -1.63
N GLU A 127 9.41 18.26 -1.22
CA GLU A 127 10.24 17.40 -2.06
C GLU A 127 9.52 16.11 -2.48
N TRP A 128 8.49 15.66 -1.75
CA TRP A 128 7.83 14.40 -2.06
C TRP A 128 6.97 14.45 -3.31
N ARG A 129 6.57 15.59 -3.80
CA ARG A 129 5.65 15.79 -4.92
C ARG A 129 4.45 14.81 -4.89
N MET A 130 3.23 15.30 -4.77
CA MET A 130 2.02 14.46 -4.62
C MET A 130 1.87 13.36 -5.68
N GLY A 131 2.26 13.60 -6.93
CA GLY A 131 2.24 12.59 -7.99
C GLY A 131 3.16 11.39 -7.77
N SER A 132 4.12 11.48 -6.83
CA SER A 132 4.96 10.33 -6.45
C SER A 132 4.37 9.52 -5.28
N VAL A 133 3.44 10.11 -4.53
CA VAL A 133 2.81 9.52 -3.34
C VAL A 133 1.39 9.06 -3.63
N CYS A 134 0.61 9.87 -4.34
CA CYS A 134 -0.75 9.53 -4.78
C CYS A 134 -0.75 8.88 -6.16
N ARG A 135 -1.34 7.69 -6.26
CA ARG A 135 -1.50 6.98 -7.54
C ARG A 135 -2.67 7.51 -8.36
N GLU A 136 -3.79 7.71 -7.74
CA GLU A 136 -5.03 8.21 -8.36
C GLU A 136 -5.78 9.10 -7.37
N GLN A 137 -6.60 10.01 -7.89
CA GLN A 137 -7.53 10.76 -7.05
C GLN A 137 -8.68 9.83 -6.64
N ALA A 138 -9.06 9.84 -5.36
CA ALA A 138 -10.07 8.94 -4.79
C ALA A 138 -11.42 8.98 -5.55
N GLY A 139 -11.85 10.14 -6.04
CA GLY A 139 -13.10 10.26 -6.80
C GLY A 139 -13.11 9.50 -8.13
N PRO A 140 -12.15 9.71 -9.04
CA PRO A 140 -12.01 8.92 -10.26
C PRO A 140 -11.88 7.42 -10.01
N GLU A 141 -11.15 7.00 -8.97
CA GLU A 141 -11.01 5.62 -8.58
C GLU A 141 -12.33 5.00 -8.15
N MET A 142 -13.07 5.64 -7.27
CA MET A 142 -14.41 5.20 -6.87
C MET A 142 -15.37 5.09 -8.05
N ASN A 143 -15.38 6.06 -8.95
CA ASN A 143 -16.18 6.00 -10.16
C ASN A 143 -15.77 4.84 -11.09
N ARG A 144 -14.48 4.49 -11.13
CA ARG A 144 -14.00 3.31 -11.86
C ARG A 144 -14.59 2.04 -11.26
N HIS A 145 -14.52 1.86 -9.94
CA HIS A 145 -15.09 0.70 -9.25
C HIS A 145 -16.62 0.59 -9.41
N ILE A 146 -17.34 1.71 -9.38
CA ILE A 146 -18.78 1.72 -9.67
C ILE A 146 -19.07 1.19 -11.08
N ARG A 147 -18.28 1.59 -12.09
CA ARG A 147 -18.40 1.05 -13.45
C ARG A 147 -18.04 -0.44 -13.52
N GLU A 148 -17.08 -0.90 -12.76
CA GLU A 148 -16.72 -2.32 -12.66
C GLU A 148 -17.87 -3.14 -12.05
N MET A 149 -18.52 -2.65 -10.99
CA MET A 149 -19.71 -3.26 -10.40
C MET A 149 -20.84 -3.39 -11.43
N GLN A 150 -21.09 -2.36 -12.25
CA GLN A 150 -22.09 -2.39 -13.32
C GLN A 150 -21.75 -3.46 -14.39
N LYS A 151 -20.47 -3.56 -14.79
CA LYS A 151 -19.98 -4.56 -15.74
C LYS A 151 -20.16 -5.98 -15.17
N ALA A 152 -19.78 -6.19 -13.91
CA ALA A 152 -19.94 -7.47 -13.22
C ALA A 152 -21.42 -7.89 -13.16
N ARG A 153 -22.33 -6.99 -12.74
CA ARG A 153 -23.78 -7.25 -12.77
C ARG A 153 -24.26 -7.63 -14.16
N SER A 154 -23.88 -6.87 -15.18
CA SER A 154 -24.31 -7.10 -16.56
C SER A 154 -23.79 -8.44 -17.08
N PHE A 155 -22.58 -8.83 -16.72
CA PHE A 155 -22.01 -10.14 -17.05
C PHE A 155 -22.80 -11.27 -16.40
N ILE A 156 -23.02 -11.22 -15.07
CA ILE A 156 -23.74 -12.24 -14.33
C ILE A 156 -25.18 -12.37 -14.84
N ARG A 157 -25.87 -11.26 -15.12
CA ARG A 157 -27.26 -11.30 -15.64
C ARG A 157 -27.39 -12.05 -16.96
N ARG A 158 -26.41 -12.00 -17.84
CA ARG A 158 -26.42 -12.68 -19.15
C ARG A 158 -26.11 -14.18 -19.07
N LYS A 159 -25.57 -14.69 -17.95
CA LYS A 159 -25.30 -16.12 -17.77
C LYS A 159 -26.62 -16.92 -17.71
N ARG A 160 -26.69 -18.04 -18.44
CA ARG A 160 -27.84 -18.97 -18.39
C ARG A 160 -27.93 -19.67 -17.03
N GLY A 161 -26.81 -20.20 -16.51
CA GLY A 161 -26.69 -20.78 -15.17
C GLY A 161 -25.92 -19.83 -14.27
N LYS A 162 -26.41 -19.61 -13.05
CA LYS A 162 -25.77 -18.79 -12.04
C LYS A 162 -25.45 -19.62 -10.80
N THR A 163 -24.31 -19.39 -10.20
CA THR A 163 -23.96 -19.96 -8.91
C THR A 163 -24.73 -19.26 -7.77
N GLU A 164 -24.77 -19.87 -6.58
CA GLU A 164 -25.37 -19.24 -5.38
C GLU A 164 -24.71 -17.91 -5.05
N PHE A 165 -23.39 -17.81 -5.19
CA PHE A 165 -22.67 -16.56 -5.01
C PHE A 165 -23.14 -15.48 -6.00
N GLU A 166 -23.27 -15.81 -7.27
CA GLU A 166 -23.74 -14.88 -8.30
C GLU A 166 -25.20 -14.44 -8.07
N LEU A 167 -26.05 -15.32 -7.57
CA LEU A 167 -27.41 -14.97 -7.16
C LEU A 167 -27.41 -14.01 -5.95
N CYS A 168 -26.55 -14.27 -4.98
CA CYS A 168 -26.35 -13.38 -3.83
C CYS A 168 -25.86 -11.98 -4.26
N VAL A 169 -24.89 -11.91 -5.16
CA VAL A 169 -24.39 -10.64 -5.74
C VAL A 169 -25.52 -9.87 -6.43
N ILE A 170 -26.33 -10.53 -7.27
CA ILE A 170 -27.45 -9.87 -7.96
C ILE A 170 -28.51 -9.40 -6.97
N GLY A 171 -28.83 -10.21 -5.96
CA GLY A 171 -29.85 -9.89 -4.96
C GLY A 171 -29.51 -8.66 -4.12
N ASN A 172 -28.24 -8.48 -3.81
CA ASN A 172 -27.76 -7.36 -2.98
C ASN A 172 -27.22 -6.16 -3.78
N TYR A 173 -27.14 -6.30 -5.12
CA TYR A 173 -26.47 -5.33 -5.99
C TYR A 173 -26.96 -3.89 -5.79
N ASN A 174 -28.27 -3.68 -5.76
CA ASN A 174 -28.82 -2.33 -5.72
C ASN A 174 -28.43 -1.60 -4.42
N GLY A 175 -28.47 -2.29 -3.27
CA GLY A 175 -28.04 -1.71 -2.00
C GLY A 175 -26.57 -1.28 -2.00
N PHE A 176 -25.67 -2.18 -2.44
CA PHE A 176 -24.25 -1.85 -2.55
C PHE A 176 -23.95 -0.77 -3.58
N TYR A 177 -24.70 -0.77 -4.70
CA TYR A 177 -24.52 0.23 -5.75
C TYR A 177 -24.89 1.63 -5.29
N GLU A 178 -26.03 1.79 -4.59
CA GLU A 178 -26.42 3.08 -4.04
C GLU A 178 -25.44 3.56 -2.95
N GLN A 179 -25.01 2.67 -2.04
CA GLN A 179 -23.97 3.00 -1.06
C GLN A 179 -22.66 3.46 -1.71
N ALA A 180 -22.24 2.77 -2.78
CA ALA A 180 -21.02 3.14 -3.52
C ALA A 180 -21.15 4.53 -4.16
N LYS A 181 -22.33 4.87 -4.70
CA LYS A 181 -22.61 6.21 -5.25
C LYS A 181 -22.59 7.27 -4.16
N GLU A 182 -23.30 7.04 -3.06
CA GLU A 182 -23.33 7.97 -1.92
C GLU A 182 -21.91 8.23 -1.38
N ALA A 183 -21.09 7.17 -1.26
CA ALA A 183 -19.71 7.30 -0.84
C ALA A 183 -18.85 8.07 -1.85
N ALA A 184 -19.05 7.86 -3.16
CA ALA A 184 -18.34 8.60 -4.20
C ALA A 184 -18.73 10.10 -4.17
N ASP A 185 -20.01 10.40 -4.05
CA ASP A 185 -20.53 11.77 -3.98
C ASP A 185 -20.02 12.49 -2.73
N GLU A 186 -19.98 11.81 -1.58
CA GLU A 186 -19.42 12.39 -0.35
C GLU A 186 -17.91 12.62 -0.46
N MET A 187 -17.17 11.67 -1.03
CA MET A 187 -15.74 11.83 -1.28
C MET A 187 -15.45 13.04 -2.18
N MET A 188 -16.22 13.21 -3.25
CA MET A 188 -16.09 14.36 -4.15
C MET A 188 -16.40 15.68 -3.45
N ARG A 189 -17.42 15.71 -2.57
CA ARG A 189 -17.73 16.90 -1.76
C ARG A 189 -16.63 17.26 -0.78
N LEU A 190 -16.06 16.26 -0.09
CA LEU A 190 -14.94 16.44 0.84
C LEU A 190 -13.69 16.93 0.10
N TRP A 191 -13.38 16.33 -1.03
CA TRP A 191 -12.25 16.72 -1.86
C TRP A 191 -12.40 18.15 -2.41
N GLY A 192 -13.59 18.51 -2.89
CA GLY A 192 -13.87 19.85 -3.37
C GLY A 192 -13.77 20.93 -2.28
N ARG A 193 -14.23 20.61 -1.05
CA ARG A 193 -14.08 21.52 0.11
C ARG A 193 -12.62 21.74 0.50
N ASN A 194 -11.83 20.69 0.53
CA ASN A 194 -10.40 20.79 0.86
C ASN A 194 -9.63 21.62 -0.18
N ARG A 195 -9.97 21.47 -1.46
CA ARG A 195 -9.38 22.30 -2.55
C ARG A 195 -9.77 23.76 -2.47
N ALA A 196 -11.03 24.05 -2.17
CA ALA A 196 -11.52 25.42 -1.99
C ALA A 196 -10.88 26.11 -0.77
N ALA A 197 -10.71 25.37 0.33
CA ALA A 197 -10.02 25.86 1.53
C ALA A 197 -8.52 26.15 1.27
N ALA A 198 -7.89 25.43 0.34
CA ALA A 198 -6.50 25.62 -0.07
C ALA A 198 -6.33 26.74 -1.15
N GLY A 199 -7.39 27.48 -1.50
CA GLY A 199 -7.30 28.62 -2.43
C GLY A 199 -7.06 28.27 -3.91
N GLN A 200 -7.20 27.01 -4.28
CA GLN A 200 -6.96 26.56 -5.66
C GLN A 200 -8.24 26.68 -6.52
N HIS A 201 -8.42 27.79 -7.18
CA HIS A 201 -9.29 27.91 -8.36
C HIS A 201 -8.55 27.33 -9.57
N ILE A 202 -8.81 26.08 -9.94
CA ILE A 202 -8.40 25.53 -11.23
C ILE A 202 -9.59 25.72 -12.17
N ALA A 203 -9.39 26.51 -13.22
CA ALA A 203 -10.32 26.59 -14.34
C ALA A 203 -10.45 25.17 -14.95
N GLU A 204 -11.68 24.70 -15.11
CA GLU A 204 -12.02 23.53 -15.90
C GLU A 204 -11.80 23.85 -17.38
N GLU A 205 -10.61 23.59 -17.89
CA GLU A 205 -10.36 23.46 -19.32
C GLU A 205 -10.00 22.05 -19.64
N ASP A 206 -10.85 21.40 -20.44
CA ASP A 206 -10.68 20.15 -21.16
C ASP A 206 -10.05 18.96 -20.42
N GLY A 207 -10.85 18.21 -19.69
CA GLY A 207 -10.81 16.73 -19.53
C GLY A 207 -9.50 16.01 -19.18
N GLN A 208 -8.37 16.68 -19.17
CA GLN A 208 -7.08 16.20 -18.69
C GLN A 208 -6.68 16.99 -17.46
N LEU A 209 -6.95 16.40 -16.28
CA LEU A 209 -6.32 16.87 -15.05
C LEU A 209 -4.80 16.70 -15.18
N MET A 210 -4.13 17.75 -15.61
CA MET A 210 -2.70 17.90 -15.37
C MET A 210 -2.48 17.76 -13.86
N ALA A 211 -1.51 16.96 -13.47
CA ALA A 211 -1.06 16.86 -12.07
C ALA A 211 -0.55 18.27 -11.66
N ALA A 212 -1.48 19.12 -11.22
CA ALA A 212 -1.12 20.41 -10.66
C ALA A 212 -0.18 20.16 -9.49
N GLU A 213 0.95 20.85 -9.47
CA GLU A 213 1.88 20.86 -8.33
C GLU A 213 1.09 21.32 -7.09
N LEU A 214 0.67 20.36 -6.27
CA LEU A 214 0.00 20.62 -5.02
C LEU A 214 1.04 21.22 -4.08
N SER A 215 0.88 22.48 -3.70
CA SER A 215 1.68 23.10 -2.65
C SER A 215 1.40 22.44 -1.29
N ALA A 216 2.29 22.61 -0.32
CA ALA A 216 2.09 22.10 1.04
C ALA A 216 0.77 22.59 1.67
N GLU A 217 0.29 23.77 1.30
CA GLU A 217 -1.01 24.34 1.74
C GLU A 217 -2.21 23.59 1.16
N SER A 218 -2.10 23.00 -0.03
CA SER A 218 -3.18 22.23 -0.66
C SER A 218 -3.35 20.83 -0.07
N VAL A 219 -2.44 20.39 0.79
CA VAL A 219 -2.45 19.08 1.47
C VAL A 219 -3.10 19.15 2.86
N SER A 220 -3.55 20.34 3.31
CA SER A 220 -4.22 20.48 4.60
C SER A 220 -5.48 19.61 4.66
N GLY A 221 -5.51 18.66 5.61
CA GLY A 221 -6.60 17.69 5.78
C GLY A 221 -6.38 16.34 5.09
N LEU A 222 -5.26 16.13 4.38
CA LEU A 222 -4.84 14.82 3.91
C LEU A 222 -3.85 14.20 4.90
N SER A 223 -3.84 12.88 4.94
CA SER A 223 -2.86 12.11 5.73
C SER A 223 -2.34 10.93 4.92
N LEU A 224 -1.15 10.49 5.26
CA LEU A 224 -0.60 9.26 4.71
C LEU A 224 -1.42 8.05 5.21
N CYS A 225 -1.53 7.02 4.38
CA CYS A 225 -2.15 5.75 4.73
C CYS A 225 -1.37 4.58 4.13
N HIS A 226 -1.71 3.36 4.52
CA HIS A 226 -1.11 2.15 3.96
C HIS A 226 -1.40 2.00 2.45
N GLY A 227 -2.61 2.37 2.04
CA GLY A 227 -3.05 2.38 0.63
C GLY A 227 -3.74 1.11 0.17
N ASP A 228 -3.30 -0.08 0.57
CA ASP A 228 -3.85 -1.37 0.11
C ASP A 228 -3.75 -2.43 1.22
N LEU A 229 -4.42 -2.20 2.36
CA LEU A 229 -4.37 -3.12 3.50
C LEU A 229 -5.42 -4.23 3.37
N ASP A 230 -4.95 -5.47 3.39
CA ASP A 230 -5.77 -6.66 3.59
C ASP A 230 -5.14 -7.57 4.67
N GLN A 231 -5.72 -8.76 4.90
CA GLN A 231 -5.21 -9.71 5.90
C GLN A 231 -3.80 -10.22 5.60
N HIS A 232 -3.38 -10.19 4.34
CA HIS A 232 -2.06 -10.65 3.92
C HIS A 232 -0.96 -9.66 4.29
N HIS A 233 -1.33 -8.39 4.49
CA HIS A 233 -0.41 -7.34 4.93
C HIS A 233 -0.32 -7.20 6.46
N VAL A 234 -1.02 -8.07 7.21
CA VAL A 234 -1.03 -8.05 8.68
C VAL A 234 -0.48 -9.36 9.22
N LEU A 235 0.68 -9.31 9.86
CA LEU A 235 1.34 -10.48 10.46
C LEU A 235 1.18 -10.45 11.97
N MET A 236 0.69 -11.58 12.53
CA MET A 236 0.36 -11.72 13.95
C MET A 236 1.51 -12.36 14.71
N GLY A 237 2.28 -11.55 15.45
CA GLY A 237 3.39 -12.00 16.28
C GLY A 237 3.06 -12.08 17.76
N ARG A 238 3.99 -12.66 18.56
CA ARG A 238 3.88 -12.70 20.02
C ARG A 238 4.11 -11.30 20.60
N GLY A 239 3.02 -10.65 21.02
CA GLY A 239 3.07 -9.31 21.64
C GLY A 239 3.18 -8.14 20.66
N TYR A 240 3.15 -8.40 19.35
CA TYR A 240 3.10 -7.37 18.31
C TYR A 240 2.26 -7.78 17.11
N THR A 241 1.94 -6.81 16.29
CA THR A 241 1.38 -7.01 14.94
C THR A 241 2.24 -6.23 13.97
N ALA A 242 2.70 -6.88 12.91
CA ALA A 242 3.40 -6.19 11.84
C ALA A 242 2.43 -5.83 10.72
N ILE A 243 2.48 -4.57 10.27
CA ILE A 243 1.81 -4.10 9.06
C ILE A 243 2.90 -3.89 8.02
N VAL A 244 2.79 -4.60 6.90
CA VAL A 244 3.87 -4.76 5.93
C VAL A 244 3.40 -4.48 4.50
N GLU A 245 4.34 -4.34 3.56
CA GLU A 245 4.10 -4.22 2.12
C GLU A 245 3.27 -2.98 1.74
N TYR A 246 3.70 -1.83 2.21
CA TYR A 246 3.16 -0.53 1.82
C TYR A 246 3.30 -0.34 0.30
N ASN A 247 2.23 0.06 -0.37
CA ASN A 247 2.24 0.41 -1.79
C ASN A 247 2.68 -0.71 -2.77
N ARG A 248 1.83 -1.65 -3.00
CA ARG A 248 1.94 -2.49 -4.21
C ARG A 248 1.50 -1.78 -5.47
#